data_a8dda9ff704a4cc39417e3c71f41f04d
#
_entry.id   a8dda9ff704a4cc39417e3c71f41f04d
#
_cell.length_a   1.000
_cell.length_b   1.000
_cell.length_c   1.000
_cell.angle_alpha   90.00
_cell.angle_beta   90.00
_cell.angle_gamma   90.00
#
_symmetry.space_group_name_H-M   'P 1'
#
loop_
_entity.id
_entity.type
_entity.pdbx_description
1 polymer ?
#
loop_
_entity_poly.entity_id
_entity_poly.type
_entity_poly.pdbx_seq_one_letter_code
_entity_poly.pdbx_strand_id
1 'polypeptide(L)'
;KFEQIKYYTQEEKTPDDYCVYVSHSGGNALFWYAIQKVLPFNNDINYQILRFINCILLSLSFMLFIGWVYRNLGFIVALITFLFTFFSSWLVLFGGNGLWWALWNFYAPFLTMLLLLEKRHCLPDKVSGKKILVWLFISVLIKLFFSGLEFISTAMLTIFIPIIYYAILEKWKVLNFIKLCFNAGLVAGIAIVIQFGTLIVQLRYLLGNYDSAFQYISNAFLRRSSFKSGLSGADLDSERFADSDSLSFLWNNVIKDYLRGNAFEWGFVSLGFEFWFAVLIGIILFFSVLVFFIGRRLDDRKYIALLASTIISAICPLSWYVIFKEHSFWHPQIDFIIWYIPFLLLGFAVIGVGISLLIPKRGILKK
;
A
#
# COMPACT_ATOMS: atom_id res chain seq x y z
N LYS A 1 -21.37 4.03 -8.10
CA LYS A 1 -21.01 3.56 -6.74
C LYS A 1 -22.19 3.69 -5.78
N PHE A 2 -22.79 4.87 -5.63
CA PHE A 2 -23.98 5.08 -4.77
C PHE A 2 -25.18 4.25 -5.25
N GLU A 3 -25.40 4.17 -6.55
CA GLU A 3 -26.46 3.32 -7.14
C GLU A 3 -26.23 1.83 -6.83
N GLN A 4 -25.01 1.33 -6.96
CA GLN A 4 -24.70 -0.06 -6.62
C GLN A 4 -24.97 -0.39 -5.14
N ILE A 5 -24.64 0.52 -4.23
CA ILE A 5 -25.00 0.37 -2.82
C ILE A 5 -26.50 0.39 -2.64
N LYS A 6 -27.18 1.33 -3.30
CA LYS A 6 -28.63 1.45 -3.25
C LYS A 6 -29.33 0.19 -3.75
N TYR A 7 -28.91 -0.36 -4.89
CA TYR A 7 -29.46 -1.65 -5.39
C TYR A 7 -29.23 -2.80 -4.40
N TYR A 8 -28.07 -2.85 -3.77
CA TYR A 8 -27.77 -3.90 -2.80
C TYR A 8 -28.57 -3.74 -1.50
N THR A 9 -28.66 -2.53 -0.94
CA THR A 9 -29.29 -2.28 0.37
C THR A 9 -30.82 -2.22 0.28
N GLN A 10 -31.39 -1.72 -0.83
CA GLN A 10 -32.84 -1.59 -1.04
C GLN A 10 -33.46 -2.80 -1.73
N GLU A 11 -32.68 -3.88 -1.98
CA GLU A 11 -33.17 -5.11 -2.65
C GLU A 11 -33.80 -4.83 -4.02
N GLU A 12 -33.47 -3.71 -4.65
CA GLU A 12 -33.91 -3.40 -6.01
C GLU A 12 -33.30 -4.40 -7.00
N LYS A 13 -34.05 -4.80 -8.03
CA LYS A 13 -33.52 -5.65 -9.10
C LYS A 13 -32.35 -4.97 -9.75
N THR A 14 -31.23 -5.70 -9.85
CA THR A 14 -30.08 -5.23 -10.64
C THR A 14 -30.54 -5.03 -12.10
N PRO A 15 -30.10 -3.96 -12.76
CA PRO A 15 -30.33 -3.80 -14.20
C PRO A 15 -29.86 -5.05 -14.95
N ASP A 16 -30.60 -5.48 -15.96
CA ASP A 16 -30.23 -6.65 -16.78
C ASP A 16 -28.87 -6.47 -17.47
N ASP A 17 -28.45 -5.20 -17.69
CA ASP A 17 -27.17 -4.79 -18.26
C ASP A 17 -26.20 -4.32 -17.15
N TYR A 18 -25.59 -5.22 -16.41
CA TYR A 18 -24.48 -4.82 -15.53
C TYR A 18 -23.12 -5.06 -16.19
N CYS A 19 -22.26 -4.07 -16.11
CA CYS A 19 -20.86 -4.23 -16.53
C CYS A 19 -20.09 -5.07 -15.53
N VAL A 20 -19.62 -6.22 -15.97
CA VAL A 20 -18.72 -7.06 -15.18
C VAL A 20 -17.38 -6.33 -15.00
N TYR A 21 -17.03 -6.04 -13.74
CA TYR A 21 -15.70 -5.48 -13.45
C TYR A 21 -14.66 -6.60 -13.41
N VAL A 22 -13.85 -6.66 -14.46
CA VAL A 22 -12.94 -7.78 -14.71
C VAL A 22 -11.45 -7.44 -14.49
N SER A 23 -11.16 -6.41 -13.70
CA SER A 23 -9.77 -5.99 -13.41
C SER A 23 -9.08 -6.87 -12.36
N HIS A 24 -9.83 -7.70 -11.64
CA HIS A 24 -9.29 -8.64 -10.65
C HIS A 24 -10.19 -9.88 -10.56
N SER A 25 -9.66 -10.95 -9.94
CA SER A 25 -10.33 -12.26 -9.83
C SER A 25 -11.60 -12.29 -8.97
N GLY A 26 -12.04 -11.16 -8.43
CA GLY A 26 -13.29 -11.06 -7.67
C GLY A 26 -13.21 -11.58 -6.24
N GLY A 27 -12.02 -11.78 -5.67
CA GLY A 27 -11.86 -12.30 -4.32
C GLY A 27 -12.59 -11.48 -3.26
N ASN A 28 -12.60 -10.15 -3.40
CA ASN A 28 -13.36 -9.30 -2.51
C ASN A 28 -14.87 -9.59 -2.60
N ALA A 29 -15.40 -9.73 -3.82
CA ALA A 29 -16.81 -10.06 -4.04
C ALA A 29 -17.18 -11.45 -3.50
N LEU A 30 -16.29 -12.45 -3.69
CA LEU A 30 -16.47 -13.80 -3.15
C LEU A 30 -16.46 -13.80 -1.61
N PHE A 31 -15.58 -13.04 -1.00
CA PHE A 31 -15.51 -12.87 0.45
C PHE A 31 -16.81 -12.27 0.99
N TRP A 32 -17.31 -11.21 0.34
CA TRP A 32 -18.58 -10.58 0.70
C TRP A 32 -19.75 -11.56 0.55
N TYR A 33 -19.84 -12.25 -0.58
CA TYR A 33 -20.86 -13.24 -0.83
C TYR A 33 -20.87 -14.35 0.23
N ALA A 34 -19.70 -14.88 0.58
CA ALA A 34 -19.58 -15.93 1.59
C ALA A 34 -20.08 -15.46 2.96
N ILE A 35 -19.68 -14.25 3.38
CA ILE A 35 -20.12 -13.69 4.65
C ILE A 35 -21.63 -13.41 4.64
N GLN A 36 -22.15 -12.85 3.54
CA GLN A 36 -23.58 -12.57 3.41
C GLN A 36 -24.43 -13.83 3.54
N LYS A 37 -23.94 -14.97 3.02
CA LYS A 37 -24.66 -16.26 3.16
C LYS A 37 -24.72 -16.78 4.59
N VAL A 38 -23.79 -16.38 5.44
CA VAL A 38 -23.70 -16.80 6.85
C VAL A 38 -24.42 -15.80 7.77
N LEU A 39 -24.48 -14.53 7.40
CA LEU A 39 -25.12 -13.49 8.20
C LEU A 39 -26.63 -13.50 8.02
N PRO A 40 -27.41 -13.65 9.11
CA PRO A 40 -28.88 -13.75 9.05
C PRO A 40 -29.58 -12.38 9.01
N PHE A 41 -28.89 -11.31 8.62
CA PHE A 41 -29.40 -9.95 8.66
C PHE A 41 -29.81 -9.47 7.26
N ASN A 42 -30.50 -8.34 7.19
CA ASN A 42 -30.83 -7.68 5.93
C ASN A 42 -29.56 -7.12 5.25
N ASN A 43 -29.67 -6.76 3.98
CA ASN A 43 -28.53 -6.33 3.16
C ASN A 43 -27.84 -5.07 3.69
N ASP A 44 -28.59 -4.13 4.29
CA ASP A 44 -28.00 -2.91 4.84
C ASP A 44 -27.12 -3.21 6.06
N ILE A 45 -27.59 -4.01 7.00
CA ILE A 45 -26.82 -4.46 8.15
C ILE A 45 -25.63 -5.28 7.70
N ASN A 46 -25.79 -6.21 6.77
CA ASN A 46 -24.70 -7.00 6.21
C ASN A 46 -23.62 -6.11 5.58
N TYR A 47 -24.03 -5.06 4.86
CA TYR A 47 -23.08 -4.09 4.29
C TYR A 47 -22.28 -3.35 5.37
N GLN A 48 -22.92 -2.91 6.45
CA GLN A 48 -22.21 -2.24 7.55
C GLN A 48 -21.25 -3.20 8.27
N ILE A 49 -21.64 -4.46 8.49
CA ILE A 49 -20.77 -5.48 9.08
C ILE A 49 -19.55 -5.72 8.22
N LEU A 50 -19.69 -5.83 6.90
CA LEU A 50 -18.59 -6.02 5.98
C LEU A 50 -17.61 -4.84 5.99
N ARG A 51 -18.13 -3.61 6.02
CA ARG A 51 -17.31 -2.40 6.19
C ARG A 51 -16.54 -2.45 7.51
N PHE A 52 -17.21 -2.82 8.59
CA PHE A 52 -16.58 -2.93 9.91
C PHE A 52 -15.49 -4.00 9.95
N ILE A 53 -15.70 -5.16 9.31
CA ILE A 53 -14.66 -6.20 9.16
C ILE A 53 -13.43 -5.64 8.43
N ASN A 54 -13.61 -4.90 7.34
CA ASN A 54 -12.49 -4.28 6.63
C ASN A 54 -11.74 -3.27 7.52
N CYS A 55 -12.45 -2.45 8.30
CA CYS A 55 -11.83 -1.54 9.26
C CYS A 55 -11.04 -2.29 10.34
N ILE A 56 -11.56 -3.40 10.87
CA ILE A 56 -10.85 -4.24 11.85
C ILE A 56 -9.57 -4.82 11.24
N LEU A 57 -9.65 -5.40 10.04
CA LEU A 57 -8.49 -6.00 9.37
C LEU A 57 -7.41 -4.96 9.06
N LEU A 58 -7.81 -3.76 8.66
CA LEU A 58 -6.88 -2.65 8.46
C LEU A 58 -6.26 -2.20 9.79
N SER A 59 -7.05 -2.05 10.83
CA SER A 59 -6.56 -1.68 12.17
C SER A 59 -5.59 -2.72 12.71
N LEU A 60 -5.87 -4.01 12.53
CA LEU A 60 -4.95 -5.10 12.88
C LEU A 60 -3.63 -5.00 12.10
N SER A 61 -3.69 -4.66 10.80
CA SER A 61 -2.48 -4.45 9.99
C SER A 61 -1.61 -3.33 10.55
N PHE A 62 -2.22 -2.19 10.92
CA PHE A 62 -1.48 -1.09 11.56
C PHE A 62 -0.99 -1.44 12.96
N MET A 63 -1.78 -2.15 13.77
CA MET A 63 -1.34 -2.60 15.09
C MET A 63 -0.14 -3.56 15.02
N LEU A 64 -0.07 -4.42 14.01
CA LEU A 64 1.10 -5.26 13.75
C LEU A 64 2.33 -4.41 13.43
N PHE A 65 2.19 -3.39 12.59
CA PHE A 65 3.28 -2.47 12.28
C PHE A 65 3.70 -1.64 13.49
N ILE A 66 2.76 -1.04 14.21
CA ILE A 66 3.02 -0.24 15.41
C ILE A 66 3.63 -1.11 16.52
N GLY A 67 3.19 -2.36 16.64
CA GLY A 67 3.78 -3.34 17.54
C GLY A 67 5.24 -3.64 17.20
N TRP A 68 5.57 -3.73 15.89
CA TRP A 68 6.95 -3.83 15.45
C TRP A 68 7.76 -2.58 15.81
N VAL A 69 7.21 -1.38 15.57
CA VAL A 69 7.83 -0.10 15.98
C VAL A 69 8.08 -0.07 17.49
N TYR A 70 7.11 -0.47 18.28
CA TYR A 70 7.24 -0.52 19.75
C TYR A 70 8.40 -1.41 20.19
N ARG A 71 8.47 -2.65 19.68
CA ARG A 71 9.51 -3.61 20.06
C ARG A 71 10.92 -3.19 19.63
N ASN A 72 11.04 -2.54 18.48
CA ASN A 72 12.34 -2.21 17.90
C ASN A 72 12.82 -0.79 18.22
N LEU A 73 11.90 0.18 18.38
CA LEU A 73 12.22 1.60 18.48
C LEU A 73 11.72 2.24 19.80
N GLY A 74 10.83 1.57 20.53
CA GLY A 74 10.34 1.99 21.85
C GLY A 74 8.98 2.69 21.85
N PHE A 75 8.47 2.94 23.05
CA PHE A 75 7.10 3.41 23.30
C PHE A 75 6.79 4.76 22.66
N ILE A 76 7.66 5.76 22.85
CA ILE A 76 7.42 7.13 22.35
C ILE A 76 7.30 7.10 20.82
N VAL A 77 8.18 6.36 20.15
CA VAL A 77 8.16 6.21 18.69
C VAL A 77 6.86 5.54 18.23
N ALA A 78 6.46 4.48 18.91
CA ALA A 78 5.21 3.77 18.60
C ALA A 78 3.98 4.65 18.81
N LEU A 79 3.95 5.43 19.91
CA LEU A 79 2.85 6.35 20.19
C LEU A 79 2.72 7.44 19.11
N ILE A 80 3.84 8.05 18.72
CA ILE A 80 3.84 9.06 17.66
C ILE A 80 3.40 8.46 16.32
N THR A 81 3.94 7.29 15.96
CA THR A 81 3.53 6.56 14.76
C THR A 81 2.04 6.23 14.78
N PHE A 82 1.52 5.80 15.94
CA PHE A 82 0.09 5.52 16.12
C PHE A 82 -0.75 6.79 15.90
N LEU A 83 -0.40 7.91 16.53
CA LEU A 83 -1.15 9.15 16.43
C LEU A 83 -1.20 9.64 14.97
N PHE A 84 -0.08 9.70 14.25
CA PHE A 84 -0.07 10.10 12.84
C PHE A 84 -0.87 9.15 11.95
N THR A 85 -0.83 7.84 12.22
CA THR A 85 -1.60 6.85 11.48
C THR A 85 -3.10 6.98 11.78
N PHE A 86 -3.46 7.10 13.05
CA PHE A 86 -4.85 7.19 13.52
C PHE A 86 -5.52 8.47 13.02
N PHE A 87 -4.78 9.59 13.00
CA PHE A 87 -5.29 10.86 12.56
C PHE A 87 -5.17 11.10 11.05
N SER A 88 -4.75 10.11 10.27
CA SER A 88 -4.71 10.23 8.81
C SER A 88 -6.10 10.08 8.20
N SER A 89 -6.65 11.18 7.66
CA SER A 89 -7.95 11.20 6.99
C SER A 89 -8.04 10.24 5.80
N TRP A 90 -6.97 10.10 5.03
CA TRP A 90 -6.93 9.19 3.88
C TRP A 90 -7.02 7.72 4.28
N LEU A 91 -6.33 7.33 5.36
CA LEU A 91 -6.42 5.97 5.90
C LEU A 91 -7.83 5.66 6.42
N VAL A 92 -8.47 6.64 7.07
CA VAL A 92 -9.86 6.50 7.55
C VAL A 92 -10.83 6.40 6.38
N LEU A 93 -10.70 7.31 5.39
CA LEU A 93 -11.56 7.34 4.21
C LEU A 93 -11.49 6.03 3.42
N PHE A 94 -10.29 5.55 3.14
CA PHE A 94 -10.09 4.32 2.35
C PHE A 94 -10.27 3.06 3.17
N GLY A 95 -10.05 3.09 4.47
CA GLY A 95 -10.29 1.96 5.38
C GLY A 95 -11.74 1.53 5.44
N GLY A 96 -12.67 2.50 5.38
CA GLY A 96 -14.11 2.26 5.32
C GLY A 96 -14.63 1.85 3.93
N ASN A 97 -13.77 1.81 2.91
CA ASN A 97 -14.16 1.45 1.56
C ASN A 97 -14.14 -0.08 1.37
N GLY A 98 -15.28 -0.71 1.43
CA GLY A 98 -15.40 -2.16 1.24
C GLY A 98 -15.78 -2.62 -0.17
N LEU A 99 -16.19 -1.69 -1.08
CA LEU A 99 -16.76 -2.08 -2.37
C LEU A 99 -15.73 -2.39 -3.45
N TRP A 100 -14.66 -1.60 -3.55
CA TRP A 100 -13.71 -1.72 -4.65
C TRP A 100 -12.53 -2.59 -4.28
N TRP A 101 -11.93 -2.36 -3.11
CA TRP A 101 -10.79 -3.11 -2.60
C TRP A 101 -10.65 -2.90 -1.10
N ALA A 102 -10.22 -3.95 -0.44
CA ALA A 102 -9.97 -3.92 1.00
C ALA A 102 -8.51 -3.46 1.25
N LEU A 103 -8.32 -2.27 1.80
CA LEU A 103 -7.01 -1.64 1.94
C LEU A 103 -5.99 -2.50 2.72
N TRP A 104 -6.46 -3.30 3.69
CA TRP A 104 -5.60 -4.14 4.54
C TRP A 104 -4.71 -5.12 3.76
N ASN A 105 -5.18 -5.63 2.63
CA ASN A 105 -4.43 -6.64 1.88
C ASN A 105 -3.19 -6.07 1.15
N PHE A 106 -3.14 -4.76 0.90
CA PHE A 106 -1.95 -4.12 0.33
C PHE A 106 -0.75 -4.16 1.27
N TYR A 107 -1.01 -4.23 2.59
CA TYR A 107 0.02 -4.34 3.61
C TYR A 107 0.47 -5.77 3.87
N ALA A 108 -0.28 -6.77 3.41
CA ALA A 108 -0.01 -8.18 3.72
C ALA A 108 1.41 -8.63 3.31
N PRO A 109 1.93 -8.38 2.08
CA PRO A 109 3.28 -8.78 1.70
C PRO A 109 4.36 -8.08 2.53
N PHE A 110 4.22 -6.76 2.76
CA PHE A 110 5.13 -5.97 3.58
C PHE A 110 5.20 -6.47 5.01
N LEU A 111 4.05 -6.60 5.68
CA LEU A 111 3.97 -7.04 7.07
C LEU A 111 4.45 -8.48 7.25
N THR A 112 4.14 -9.36 6.30
CA THR A 112 4.64 -10.74 6.33
C THR A 112 6.16 -10.78 6.33
N MET A 113 6.79 -10.04 5.43
CA MET A 113 8.26 -9.95 5.38
C MET A 113 8.82 -9.31 6.66
N LEU A 114 8.22 -8.21 7.11
CA LEU A 114 8.68 -7.47 8.29
C LEU A 114 8.67 -8.35 9.55
N LEU A 115 7.55 -9.01 9.82
CA LEU A 115 7.37 -9.81 11.03
C LEU A 115 8.15 -11.14 11.00
N LEU A 116 8.29 -11.75 9.82
CA LEU A 116 9.08 -12.98 9.70
C LEU A 116 10.58 -12.71 9.80
N LEU A 117 11.06 -11.60 9.26
CA LEU A 117 12.45 -11.18 9.42
C LEU A 117 12.72 -10.75 10.87
N GLU A 118 11.81 -10.04 11.53
CA GLU A 118 11.90 -9.76 12.98
C GLU A 118 12.00 -11.06 13.79
N LYS A 119 11.09 -12.00 13.51
CA LYS A 119 11.10 -13.29 14.21
C LYS A 119 12.39 -14.07 13.98
N ARG A 120 12.93 -14.03 12.76
CA ARG A 120 14.21 -14.62 12.42
C ARG A 120 15.37 -13.93 13.14
N HIS A 121 15.34 -12.59 13.23
CA HIS A 121 16.31 -11.81 13.99
C HIS A 121 16.36 -12.21 15.48
N CYS A 122 15.19 -12.29 16.12
CA CYS A 122 15.08 -12.67 17.53
C CYS A 122 15.29 -14.16 17.79
N LEU A 123 14.91 -15.03 16.86
CA LEU A 123 14.87 -16.49 17.00
C LEU A 123 15.35 -17.16 15.69
N PRO A 124 16.66 -17.13 15.38
CA PRO A 124 17.21 -17.59 14.10
C PRO A 124 16.81 -19.01 13.72
N ASP A 125 16.79 -19.92 14.69
CA ASP A 125 16.52 -21.35 14.46
C ASP A 125 15.03 -21.66 14.19
N LYS A 126 14.11 -20.73 14.53
CA LYS A 126 12.66 -20.95 14.37
C LYS A 126 12.09 -20.54 13.03
N VAL A 127 12.83 -19.77 12.22
CA VAL A 127 12.36 -19.24 10.94
C VAL A 127 13.36 -19.47 9.81
N SER A 128 13.15 -20.53 9.06
CA SER A 128 13.96 -20.83 7.88
C SER A 128 13.64 -19.88 6.71
N GLY A 129 14.61 -19.69 5.83
CA GLY A 129 14.40 -18.90 4.58
C GLY A 129 13.25 -19.46 3.73
N LYS A 130 13.09 -20.79 3.67
CA LYS A 130 11.96 -21.43 2.97
C LYS A 130 10.60 -21.03 3.57
N LYS A 131 10.49 -20.96 4.90
CA LYS A 131 9.27 -20.53 5.58
C LYS A 131 8.92 -19.09 5.25
N ILE A 132 9.92 -18.20 5.18
CA ILE A 132 9.71 -16.81 4.77
C ILE A 132 9.13 -16.74 3.37
N LEU A 133 9.69 -17.46 2.40
CA LEU A 133 9.26 -17.46 1.01
C LEU A 133 7.85 -18.02 0.83
N VAL A 134 7.49 -19.10 1.55
CA VAL A 134 6.14 -19.69 1.52
C VAL A 134 5.10 -18.70 2.04
N TRP A 135 5.34 -18.06 3.17
CA TRP A 135 4.39 -17.09 3.71
C TRP A 135 4.31 -15.81 2.87
N LEU A 136 5.44 -15.39 2.28
CA LEU A 136 5.44 -14.32 1.29
C LEU A 136 4.56 -14.67 0.09
N PHE A 137 4.73 -15.86 -0.48
CA PHE A 137 3.89 -16.35 -1.59
C PHE A 137 2.40 -16.25 -1.26
N ILE A 138 2.01 -16.79 -0.10
CA ILE A 138 0.61 -16.75 0.36
C ILE A 138 0.12 -15.31 0.51
N SER A 139 0.91 -14.43 1.11
CA SER A 139 0.51 -13.03 1.32
C SER A 139 0.38 -12.24 0.02
N VAL A 140 1.24 -12.52 -0.97
CA VAL A 140 1.12 -11.95 -2.32
C VAL A 140 -0.13 -12.47 -3.02
N LEU A 141 -0.42 -13.77 -2.93
CA LEU A 141 -1.66 -14.33 -3.49
C LEU A 141 -2.91 -13.72 -2.83
N ILE A 142 -2.91 -13.52 -1.51
CA ILE A 142 -4.01 -12.83 -0.81
C ILE A 142 -4.20 -11.43 -1.40
N LYS A 143 -3.13 -10.64 -1.52
CA LYS A 143 -3.21 -9.30 -2.11
C LYS A 143 -3.78 -9.35 -3.54
N LEU A 144 -3.30 -10.24 -4.37
CA LEU A 144 -3.73 -10.38 -5.75
C LEU A 144 -5.17 -10.89 -5.86
N PHE A 145 -5.59 -11.81 -5.00
CA PHE A 145 -6.94 -12.33 -4.96
C PHE A 145 -7.97 -11.25 -4.58
N PHE A 146 -7.69 -10.43 -3.56
CA PHE A 146 -8.62 -9.41 -3.06
C PHE A 146 -8.61 -8.12 -3.90
N SER A 147 -7.45 -7.65 -4.35
CA SER A 147 -7.30 -6.35 -5.03
C SER A 147 -6.64 -6.43 -6.40
N GLY A 148 -6.44 -7.63 -6.93
CA GLY A 148 -5.89 -7.84 -8.26
C GLY A 148 -4.56 -7.10 -8.47
N LEU A 149 -4.48 -6.42 -9.62
CA LEU A 149 -3.29 -5.68 -10.02
C LEU A 149 -3.28 -4.21 -9.55
N GLU A 150 -4.27 -3.78 -8.79
CA GLU A 150 -4.28 -2.41 -8.25
C GLU A 150 -3.03 -2.16 -7.39
N PHE A 151 -2.34 -1.05 -7.63
CA PHE A 151 -1.07 -0.68 -7.00
C PHE A 151 -0.02 -1.80 -6.97
N ILE A 152 0.02 -2.61 -8.05
CA ILE A 152 0.87 -3.82 -8.10
C ILE A 152 2.35 -3.47 -7.91
N SER A 153 2.86 -2.45 -8.61
CA SER A 153 4.27 -2.04 -8.50
C SER A 153 4.60 -1.58 -7.08
N THR A 154 3.75 -0.73 -6.50
CA THR A 154 3.89 -0.27 -5.11
C THR A 154 3.93 -1.44 -4.15
N ALA A 155 2.89 -2.31 -4.16
CA ALA A 155 2.79 -3.43 -3.22
C ALA A 155 3.93 -4.45 -3.36
N MET A 156 4.41 -4.71 -4.57
CA MET A 156 5.52 -5.65 -4.77
C MET A 156 6.86 -5.09 -4.33
N LEU A 157 7.11 -3.79 -4.55
CA LEU A 157 8.34 -3.16 -4.08
C LEU A 157 8.43 -3.09 -2.55
N THR A 158 7.29 -3.02 -1.85
CA THR A 158 7.30 -3.00 -0.38
C THR A 158 7.92 -4.23 0.25
N ILE A 159 7.94 -5.37 -0.46
CA ILE A 159 8.54 -6.63 -0.02
C ILE A 159 10.02 -6.48 0.31
N PHE A 160 10.73 -5.63 -0.44
CA PHE A 160 12.17 -5.42 -0.30
C PHE A 160 12.52 -4.50 0.87
N ILE A 161 11.61 -3.67 1.35
CA ILE A 161 11.88 -2.70 2.41
C ILE A 161 12.29 -3.35 3.74
N PRO A 162 11.59 -4.39 4.25
CA PRO A 162 12.05 -5.13 5.42
C PRO A 162 13.38 -5.86 5.20
N ILE A 163 13.64 -6.35 3.98
CA ILE A 163 14.92 -6.99 3.64
C ILE A 163 16.07 -5.99 3.79
N ILE A 164 15.89 -4.75 3.28
CA ILE A 164 16.86 -3.67 3.42
C ILE A 164 17.11 -3.35 4.89
N TYR A 165 16.03 -3.19 5.68
CA TYR A 165 16.12 -2.88 7.10
C TYR A 165 16.98 -3.91 7.85
N TYR A 166 16.67 -5.21 7.72
CA TYR A 166 17.38 -6.27 8.43
C TYR A 166 18.78 -6.52 7.86
N ALA A 167 18.99 -6.34 6.56
CA ALA A 167 20.32 -6.45 5.96
C ALA A 167 21.31 -5.41 6.53
N ILE A 168 20.85 -4.17 6.73
CA ILE A 168 21.66 -3.11 7.34
C ILE A 168 21.85 -3.38 8.83
N LEU A 169 20.77 -3.71 9.54
CA LEU A 169 20.79 -3.97 10.98
C LEU A 169 21.78 -5.10 11.35
N GLU A 170 21.73 -6.20 10.60
CA GLU A 170 22.51 -7.42 10.87
C GLU A 170 23.82 -7.49 10.07
N LYS A 171 24.16 -6.49 9.27
CA LYS A 171 25.37 -6.47 8.40
C LYS A 171 25.43 -7.69 7.47
N TRP A 172 24.37 -7.97 6.77
CA TRP A 172 24.40 -9.12 5.86
C TRP A 172 25.48 -8.96 4.79
N LYS A 173 26.08 -10.08 4.41
CA LYS A 173 26.91 -10.12 3.22
C LYS A 173 26.06 -9.79 2.00
N VAL A 174 26.60 -9.01 1.07
CA VAL A 174 25.88 -8.56 -0.15
C VAL A 174 25.24 -9.73 -0.89
N LEU A 175 25.93 -10.86 -0.98
CA LEU A 175 25.41 -12.06 -1.66
C LEU A 175 24.15 -12.61 -0.98
N ASN A 176 24.08 -12.60 0.35
CA ASN A 176 22.89 -13.07 1.10
C ASN A 176 21.71 -12.13 0.90
N PHE A 177 21.97 -10.82 0.87
CA PHE A 177 20.98 -9.81 0.56
C PHE A 177 20.41 -10.00 -0.85
N ILE A 178 21.28 -10.08 -1.88
CA ILE A 178 20.86 -10.29 -3.27
C ILE A 178 20.10 -11.60 -3.42
N LYS A 179 20.57 -12.70 -2.81
CA LYS A 179 19.90 -14.00 -2.86
C LYS A 179 18.49 -13.94 -2.30
N LEU A 180 18.27 -13.27 -1.16
CA LEU A 180 16.93 -13.14 -0.58
C LEU A 180 16.04 -12.24 -1.43
N CYS A 181 16.56 -11.10 -1.94
CA CYS A 181 15.82 -10.24 -2.85
C CYS A 181 15.40 -10.98 -4.12
N PHE A 182 16.32 -11.72 -4.75
CA PHE A 182 16.02 -12.51 -5.95
C PHE A 182 14.94 -13.57 -5.68
N ASN A 183 15.08 -14.35 -4.61
CA ASN A 183 14.10 -15.37 -4.25
C ASN A 183 12.73 -14.76 -3.91
N ALA A 184 12.69 -13.63 -3.20
CA ALA A 184 11.45 -12.93 -2.89
C ALA A 184 10.77 -12.38 -4.16
N GLY A 185 11.55 -11.81 -5.07
CA GLY A 185 11.07 -11.35 -6.38
C GLY A 185 10.54 -12.50 -7.25
N LEU A 186 11.26 -13.63 -7.29
CA LEU A 186 10.82 -14.83 -8.02
C LEU A 186 9.49 -15.37 -7.48
N VAL A 187 9.36 -15.48 -6.16
CA VAL A 187 8.14 -15.96 -5.52
C VAL A 187 6.96 -15.00 -5.79
N ALA A 188 7.18 -13.70 -5.71
CA ALA A 188 6.18 -12.71 -6.05
C ALA A 188 5.80 -12.78 -7.54
N GLY A 189 6.78 -12.95 -8.43
CA GLY A 189 6.56 -13.14 -9.86
C GLY A 189 5.71 -14.37 -10.18
N ILE A 190 5.99 -15.52 -9.53
CA ILE A 190 5.18 -16.74 -9.68
C ILE A 190 3.73 -16.48 -9.24
N ALA A 191 3.51 -15.80 -8.11
CA ALA A 191 2.16 -15.46 -7.65
C ALA A 191 1.42 -14.57 -8.66
N ILE A 192 2.11 -13.60 -9.27
CA ILE A 192 1.55 -12.74 -10.32
C ILE A 192 1.18 -13.55 -11.56
N VAL A 193 2.03 -14.47 -12.00
CA VAL A 193 1.74 -15.36 -13.15
C VAL A 193 0.51 -16.22 -12.90
N ILE A 194 0.38 -16.79 -11.69
CA ILE A 194 -0.82 -17.56 -11.29
C ILE A 194 -2.07 -16.68 -11.34
N GLN A 195 -1.99 -15.46 -10.82
CA GLN A 195 -3.12 -14.53 -10.85
C GLN A 195 -3.51 -14.14 -12.29
N PHE A 196 -2.54 -13.87 -13.16
CA PHE A 196 -2.81 -13.62 -14.59
C PHE A 196 -3.47 -14.83 -15.26
N GLY A 197 -2.95 -16.03 -15.01
CA GLY A 197 -3.55 -17.26 -15.52
C GLY A 197 -5.01 -17.41 -15.08
N THR A 198 -5.29 -17.18 -13.81
CA THR A 198 -6.66 -17.20 -13.27
C THR A 198 -7.55 -16.18 -13.97
N LEU A 199 -7.08 -14.94 -14.12
CA LEU A 199 -7.83 -13.89 -14.78
C LEU A 199 -8.09 -14.20 -16.26
N ILE A 200 -7.10 -14.73 -16.98
CA ILE A 200 -7.26 -15.15 -18.38
C ILE A 200 -8.34 -16.22 -18.51
N VAL A 201 -8.34 -17.23 -17.63
CA VAL A 201 -9.35 -18.28 -17.63
C VAL A 201 -10.75 -17.70 -17.36
N GLN A 202 -10.89 -16.82 -16.38
CA GLN A 202 -12.17 -16.14 -16.09
C GLN A 202 -12.66 -15.32 -17.30
N LEU A 203 -11.77 -14.53 -17.90
CA LEU A 203 -12.10 -13.70 -19.06
C LEU A 203 -12.48 -14.54 -20.29
N ARG A 204 -11.83 -15.68 -20.50
CA ARG A 204 -12.21 -16.61 -21.57
C ARG A 204 -13.67 -17.05 -21.41
N TYR A 205 -14.10 -17.40 -20.21
CA TYR A 205 -15.51 -17.79 -19.97
C TYR A 205 -16.49 -16.64 -20.25
N LEU A 206 -16.10 -15.40 -19.96
CA LEU A 206 -16.94 -14.22 -20.18
C LEU A 206 -16.94 -13.77 -21.65
N LEU A 207 -15.78 -13.82 -22.32
CA LEU A 207 -15.58 -13.26 -23.66
C LEU A 207 -15.61 -14.33 -24.78
N GLY A 208 -15.73 -15.60 -24.41
CA GLY A 208 -15.89 -16.73 -25.34
C GLY A 208 -14.59 -17.34 -25.87
N ASN A 209 -13.47 -16.61 -25.89
CA ASN A 209 -12.19 -17.12 -26.38
C ASN A 209 -10.98 -16.50 -25.70
N TYR A 210 -9.79 -17.11 -25.87
CA TYR A 210 -8.54 -16.65 -25.27
C TYR A 210 -8.02 -15.35 -25.91
N ASP A 211 -8.18 -15.17 -27.21
CA ASP A 211 -7.67 -13.98 -27.89
C ASP A 211 -8.33 -12.71 -27.37
N SER A 212 -9.66 -12.73 -27.22
CA SER A 212 -10.42 -11.64 -26.59
C SER A 212 -9.99 -11.39 -25.14
N ALA A 213 -9.68 -12.46 -24.38
CA ALA A 213 -9.21 -12.35 -23.00
C ALA A 213 -7.83 -11.66 -22.93
N PHE A 214 -6.89 -12.06 -23.79
CA PHE A 214 -5.58 -11.44 -23.88
C PHE A 214 -5.66 -9.99 -24.36
N GLN A 215 -6.46 -9.73 -25.39
CA GLN A 215 -6.69 -8.37 -25.90
C GLN A 215 -7.28 -7.47 -24.82
N TYR A 216 -8.25 -7.98 -24.04
CA TYR A 216 -8.83 -7.22 -22.93
C TYR A 216 -7.78 -6.82 -21.89
N ILE A 217 -6.94 -7.76 -21.44
CA ILE A 217 -5.88 -7.50 -20.46
C ILE A 217 -4.85 -6.49 -21.01
N SER A 218 -4.42 -6.71 -22.26
CA SER A 218 -3.47 -5.80 -22.93
C SER A 218 -4.03 -4.39 -23.03
N ASN A 219 -5.27 -4.23 -23.48
CA ASN A 219 -5.94 -2.95 -23.58
C ASN A 219 -6.12 -2.30 -22.20
N ALA A 220 -6.47 -3.08 -21.18
CA ALA A 220 -6.59 -2.57 -19.81
C ALA A 220 -5.25 -2.06 -19.25
N PHE A 221 -4.14 -2.73 -19.58
CA PHE A 221 -2.80 -2.29 -19.21
C PHE A 221 -2.40 -1.02 -19.98
N LEU A 222 -2.54 -1.03 -21.31
CA LEU A 222 -2.19 0.10 -22.17
C LEU A 222 -2.97 1.37 -21.76
N ARG A 223 -4.28 1.25 -21.54
CA ARG A 223 -5.13 2.36 -21.10
C ARG A 223 -4.69 2.98 -19.77
N ARG A 224 -4.05 2.19 -18.87
CA ARG A 224 -3.58 2.70 -17.58
C ARG A 224 -2.16 3.27 -17.64
N SER A 225 -1.37 2.83 -18.61
CA SER A 225 0.06 3.16 -18.68
C SER A 225 0.41 4.21 -19.72
N SER A 226 -0.41 4.42 -20.78
CA SER A 226 -0.06 5.29 -21.89
C SER A 226 -1.26 6.06 -22.45
N PHE A 227 -1.17 7.38 -22.45
CA PHE A 227 -2.17 8.27 -23.06
C PHE A 227 -2.31 8.11 -24.57
N LYS A 228 -1.30 7.51 -25.24
CA LYS A 228 -1.30 7.27 -26.68
C LYS A 228 -2.16 6.08 -27.11
N SER A 229 -2.76 5.37 -26.17
CA SER A 229 -3.50 4.13 -26.48
C SER A 229 -4.80 4.38 -27.27
N GLY A 230 -5.32 5.62 -27.31
CA GLY A 230 -6.60 5.94 -27.97
C GLY A 230 -7.81 5.23 -27.36
N LEU A 231 -7.61 4.43 -26.31
CA LEU A 231 -8.62 3.58 -25.66
C LEU A 231 -9.36 4.30 -24.53
N SER A 232 -8.88 5.46 -24.10
CA SER A 232 -9.64 6.35 -23.22
C SER A 232 -10.71 7.02 -24.08
N GLY A 233 -11.98 6.65 -23.89
CA GLY A 233 -13.15 7.12 -24.65
C GLY A 233 -13.50 8.60 -24.47
N ALA A 234 -12.55 9.46 -24.16
CA ALA A 234 -12.66 10.88 -24.24
C ALA A 234 -11.99 11.35 -25.53
N ASP A 235 -12.67 12.17 -26.31
CA ASP A 235 -12.08 13.02 -27.37
C ASP A 235 -11.07 13.97 -26.69
N LEU A 236 -9.92 13.41 -26.31
CA LEU A 236 -8.84 14.17 -25.69
C LEU A 236 -8.17 14.97 -26.79
N ASP A 237 -8.14 16.27 -26.61
CA ASP A 237 -7.32 17.18 -27.43
C ASP A 237 -5.93 16.56 -27.60
N SER A 238 -5.67 16.02 -28.77
CA SER A 238 -4.44 15.30 -29.09
C SER A 238 -3.18 16.15 -28.85
N GLU A 239 -3.29 17.47 -28.90
CA GLU A 239 -2.23 18.42 -28.59
C GLU A 239 -1.91 18.48 -27.08
N ARG A 240 -2.92 18.38 -26.20
CA ARG A 240 -2.74 18.46 -24.73
C ARG A 240 -1.95 17.27 -24.18
N PHE A 241 -1.96 16.14 -24.88
CA PHE A 241 -1.30 14.90 -24.47
C PHE A 241 -0.13 14.49 -25.36
N ALA A 242 0.29 15.37 -26.30
CA ALA A 242 1.43 15.10 -27.17
C ALA A 242 2.71 14.75 -26.38
N ASP A 243 2.94 15.44 -25.25
CA ASP A 243 4.07 15.24 -24.35
C ASP A 243 3.75 14.41 -23.10
N SER A 244 2.62 13.71 -23.09
CA SER A 244 2.14 12.95 -21.91
C SER A 244 3.10 11.87 -21.42
N ASP A 245 4.02 11.42 -22.26
CA ASP A 245 5.06 10.46 -21.90
C ASP A 245 6.28 11.09 -21.21
N SER A 246 6.36 12.42 -21.15
CA SER A 246 7.48 13.13 -20.55
C SER A 246 7.43 13.12 -19.03
N LEU A 247 8.61 13.17 -18.40
CA LEU A 247 8.73 13.36 -16.93
C LEU A 247 8.16 14.72 -16.49
N SER A 248 8.19 15.71 -17.38
CA SER A 248 7.62 17.03 -17.17
C SER A 248 6.10 16.96 -17.00
N PHE A 249 5.42 16.18 -17.84
CA PHE A 249 3.99 15.95 -17.71
C PHE A 249 3.65 15.27 -16.39
N LEU A 250 4.36 14.20 -16.03
CA LEU A 250 4.17 13.48 -14.78
C LEU A 250 4.33 14.41 -13.57
N TRP A 251 5.38 15.25 -13.57
CA TRP A 251 5.60 16.22 -12.52
C TRP A 251 4.47 17.25 -12.40
N ASN A 252 4.11 17.88 -13.51
CA ASN A 252 3.17 19.01 -13.48
C ASN A 252 1.72 18.60 -13.26
N ASN A 253 1.32 17.40 -13.70
CA ASN A 253 -0.08 16.97 -13.71
C ASN A 253 -0.42 15.86 -12.71
N VAL A 254 0.58 15.26 -12.07
CA VAL A 254 0.36 14.18 -11.11
C VAL A 254 1.07 14.49 -9.78
N ILE A 255 2.40 14.54 -9.78
CA ILE A 255 3.17 14.65 -8.52
C ILE A 255 2.94 15.99 -7.83
N LYS A 256 2.88 17.08 -8.60
CA LYS A 256 2.64 18.43 -8.05
C LYS A 256 1.28 18.55 -7.37
N ASP A 257 0.25 17.96 -7.96
CA ASP A 257 -1.10 17.99 -7.39
C ASP A 257 -1.18 17.13 -6.12
N TYR A 258 -0.50 15.97 -6.12
CA TYR A 258 -0.34 15.18 -4.91
C TYR A 258 0.34 15.98 -3.78
N LEU A 259 1.48 16.63 -4.06
CA LEU A 259 2.23 17.38 -3.06
C LEU A 259 1.42 18.54 -2.44
N ARG A 260 0.44 19.09 -3.16
CA ARG A 260 -0.48 20.14 -2.71
C ARG A 260 -1.74 19.60 -2.02
N GLY A 261 -1.99 18.30 -2.09
CA GLY A 261 -3.11 17.68 -1.41
C GLY A 261 -2.96 17.74 0.11
N ASN A 262 -4.08 17.86 0.82
CA ASN A 262 -4.09 17.83 2.29
C ASN A 262 -3.77 16.44 2.81
N ALA A 263 -2.76 16.35 3.69
CA ALA A 263 -2.39 15.11 4.37
C ALA A 263 -3.33 14.78 5.54
N PHE A 264 -3.86 15.83 6.21
CA PHE A 264 -4.75 15.70 7.35
C PHE A 264 -5.95 16.64 7.16
N GLU A 265 -7.05 16.11 6.68
CA GLU A 265 -8.30 16.83 6.48
C GLU A 265 -9.36 16.27 7.43
N TRP A 266 -9.87 17.13 8.30
CA TRP A 266 -10.89 16.79 9.29
C TRP A 266 -12.14 17.59 8.94
N GLY A 267 -13.17 16.96 8.40
CA GLY A 267 -14.39 17.60 7.91
C GLY A 267 -15.18 18.42 8.94
N PHE A 268 -14.85 18.31 10.24
CA PHE A 268 -15.45 19.06 11.34
C PHE A 268 -14.47 20.00 12.07
N VAL A 269 -13.20 20.00 11.71
CA VAL A 269 -12.19 20.92 12.25
C VAL A 269 -11.49 21.59 11.09
N SER A 270 -12.06 22.71 10.63
CA SER A 270 -11.36 23.62 9.75
C SER A 270 -10.33 24.37 10.60
N LEU A 271 -9.09 23.91 10.59
CA LEU A 271 -7.99 24.61 11.25
C LEU A 271 -7.57 25.87 10.49
N GLY A 272 -8.23 26.20 9.37
CA GLY A 272 -7.84 27.31 8.50
C GLY A 272 -6.43 27.19 7.91
N PHE A 273 -5.83 25.99 8.02
CA PHE A 273 -4.46 25.71 7.64
C PHE A 273 -4.43 24.41 6.84
N GLU A 274 -4.01 24.50 5.58
CA GLU A 274 -3.82 23.35 4.72
C GLU A 274 -2.49 22.67 5.05
N PHE A 275 -2.55 21.46 5.60
CA PHE A 275 -1.36 20.68 5.88
C PHE A 275 -1.05 19.79 4.65
N TRP A 276 -0.30 20.33 3.71
CA TRP A 276 0.03 19.67 2.47
C TRP A 276 0.95 18.46 2.67
N PHE A 277 0.83 17.48 1.79
CA PHE A 277 1.78 16.35 1.76
C PHE A 277 3.24 16.81 1.58
N ALA A 278 3.48 17.89 0.84
CA ALA A 278 4.81 18.49 0.72
C ALA A 278 5.41 18.87 2.09
N VAL A 279 4.59 19.44 2.98
CA VAL A 279 5.02 19.80 4.35
C VAL A 279 5.31 18.55 5.16
N LEU A 280 4.45 17.53 5.08
CA LEU A 280 4.66 16.27 5.78
C LEU A 280 5.95 15.57 5.32
N ILE A 281 6.19 15.51 4.01
CA ILE A 281 7.43 14.96 3.45
C ILE A 281 8.64 15.79 3.90
N GLY A 282 8.53 17.13 3.90
CA GLY A 282 9.56 18.03 4.41
C GLY A 282 9.90 17.75 5.88
N ILE A 283 8.90 17.52 6.73
CA ILE A 283 9.09 17.14 8.13
C ILE A 283 9.79 15.78 8.24
N ILE A 284 9.37 14.79 7.45
CA ILE A 284 10.04 13.48 7.42
C ILE A 284 11.50 13.61 7.01
N LEU A 285 11.81 14.42 5.99
CA LEU A 285 13.18 14.66 5.55
C LEU A 285 14.01 15.39 6.62
N PHE A 286 13.43 16.41 7.26
CA PHE A 286 14.08 17.14 8.37
C PHE A 286 14.45 16.17 9.51
N PHE A 287 13.50 15.37 9.98
CA PHE A 287 13.78 14.39 11.02
C PHE A 287 14.73 13.29 10.55
N SER A 288 14.71 12.93 9.27
CA SER A 288 15.69 11.98 8.70
C SER A 288 17.11 12.49 8.84
N VAL A 289 17.34 13.76 8.50
CA VAL A 289 18.65 14.42 8.66
C VAL A 289 19.06 14.44 10.14
N LEU A 290 18.15 14.84 11.04
CA LEU A 290 18.40 14.87 12.48
C LEU A 290 18.80 13.47 13.01
N VAL A 291 17.99 12.46 12.70
CA VAL A 291 18.21 11.06 13.12
C VAL A 291 19.50 10.51 12.54
N PHE A 292 19.87 10.85 11.31
CA PHE A 292 21.15 10.47 10.69
C PHE A 292 22.34 10.97 11.50
N PHE A 293 22.39 12.26 11.81
CA PHE A 293 23.51 12.84 12.55
C PHE A 293 23.61 12.31 13.98
N ILE A 294 22.49 12.22 14.69
CA ILE A 294 22.45 11.71 16.07
C ILE A 294 22.69 10.21 16.09
N GLY A 295 22.04 9.44 15.22
CA GLY A 295 22.17 7.98 15.14
C GLY A 295 23.60 7.55 14.81
N ARG A 296 24.29 8.30 13.95
CA ARG A 296 25.70 8.05 13.62
C ARG A 296 26.61 8.28 14.84
N ARG A 297 26.31 9.26 15.68
CA ARG A 297 27.07 9.50 16.93
C ARG A 297 26.85 8.41 17.97
N LEU A 298 25.65 7.82 18.00
CA LEU A 298 25.30 6.74 18.92
C LEU A 298 25.74 5.36 18.44
N ASP A 299 26.25 5.25 17.21
CA ASP A 299 26.57 3.99 16.51
C ASP A 299 25.40 2.98 16.52
N ASP A 300 24.16 3.48 16.52
CA ASP A 300 22.96 2.67 16.60
C ASP A 300 22.40 2.39 15.19
N ARG A 301 22.69 1.20 14.70
CA ARG A 301 22.35 0.76 13.34
C ARG A 301 20.85 0.70 13.06
N LYS A 302 20.02 0.51 14.08
CA LYS A 302 18.57 0.46 13.87
C LYS A 302 18.04 1.78 13.30
N TYR A 303 18.63 2.92 13.68
CA TYR A 303 18.27 4.22 13.13
C TYR A 303 18.73 4.37 11.69
N ILE A 304 19.95 3.92 11.36
CA ILE A 304 20.43 3.93 9.98
C ILE A 304 19.60 3.01 9.09
N ALA A 305 19.25 1.82 9.59
CA ALA A 305 18.40 0.87 8.90
C ALA A 305 17.00 1.45 8.65
N LEU A 306 16.39 2.10 9.65
CA LEU A 306 15.09 2.76 9.51
C LEU A 306 15.16 3.88 8.46
N LEU A 307 16.16 4.75 8.52
CA LEU A 307 16.32 5.86 7.57
C LEU A 307 16.48 5.36 6.14
N ALA A 308 17.39 4.41 5.91
CA ALA A 308 17.61 3.84 4.59
C ALA A 308 16.33 3.19 4.04
N SER A 309 15.63 2.43 4.88
CA SER A 309 14.34 1.81 4.52
C SER A 309 13.28 2.85 4.19
N THR A 310 13.19 3.94 4.97
CA THR A 310 12.23 5.02 4.73
C THR A 310 12.51 5.73 3.41
N ILE A 311 13.76 6.15 3.17
CA ILE A 311 14.14 6.87 1.94
C ILE A 311 13.90 5.98 0.72
N ILE A 312 14.36 4.73 0.75
CA ILE A 312 14.18 3.79 -0.37
C ILE A 312 12.71 3.46 -0.59
N SER A 313 11.89 3.42 0.47
CA SER A 313 10.47 3.13 0.33
C SER A 313 9.69 4.18 -0.47
N ALA A 314 10.23 5.39 -0.67
CA ALA A 314 9.62 6.38 -1.57
C ALA A 314 9.55 5.88 -3.03
N ILE A 315 10.42 4.94 -3.42
CA ILE A 315 10.37 4.31 -4.75
C ILE A 315 9.06 3.52 -4.93
N CYS A 316 8.46 2.99 -3.86
CA CYS A 316 7.23 2.22 -3.94
C CYS A 316 6.06 3.04 -4.54
N PRO A 317 5.62 4.18 -3.96
CA PRO A 317 4.59 5.02 -4.57
C PRO A 317 5.03 5.63 -5.90
N LEU A 318 6.29 6.06 -6.03
CA LEU A 318 6.80 6.66 -7.28
C LEU A 318 6.74 5.67 -8.45
N SER A 319 6.93 4.38 -8.21
CA SER A 319 6.81 3.36 -9.27
C SER A 319 5.41 3.32 -9.88
N TRP A 320 4.37 3.56 -9.10
CA TRP A 320 3.00 3.63 -9.60
C TRP A 320 2.81 4.79 -10.56
N TYR A 321 3.24 5.98 -10.20
CA TYR A 321 3.14 7.16 -11.06
C TYR A 321 3.91 7.01 -12.38
N VAL A 322 5.07 6.35 -12.34
CA VAL A 322 5.88 6.15 -13.55
C VAL A 322 5.26 5.10 -14.48
N ILE A 323 4.77 3.98 -13.92
CA ILE A 323 4.24 2.86 -14.73
C ILE A 323 2.79 3.09 -15.14
N PHE A 324 1.96 3.63 -14.24
CA PHE A 324 0.52 3.79 -14.43
C PHE A 324 0.10 5.28 -14.42
N LYS A 325 0.85 6.09 -15.15
CA LYS A 325 0.71 7.56 -15.18
C LYS A 325 -0.66 8.04 -15.64
N GLU A 326 -1.27 7.39 -16.63
CA GLU A 326 -2.60 7.73 -17.09
C GLU A 326 -3.66 7.45 -16.01
N HIS A 327 -3.55 6.31 -15.35
CA HIS A 327 -4.45 5.98 -14.25
C HIS A 327 -4.35 6.98 -13.09
N SER A 328 -3.13 7.39 -12.73
CA SER A 328 -2.89 8.40 -11.69
C SER A 328 -3.43 9.78 -12.09
N PHE A 329 -3.33 10.14 -13.35
CA PHE A 329 -3.88 11.41 -13.84
C PHE A 329 -5.41 11.46 -13.73
N TRP A 330 -6.10 10.37 -14.10
CA TRP A 330 -7.56 10.31 -14.08
C TRP A 330 -8.16 10.09 -12.70
N HIS A 331 -7.37 9.55 -11.76
CA HIS A 331 -7.82 9.17 -10.43
C HIS A 331 -6.94 9.75 -9.31
N PRO A 332 -6.66 11.06 -9.27
CA PRO A 332 -5.74 11.66 -8.32
C PRO A 332 -6.14 11.42 -6.86
N GLN A 333 -7.45 11.26 -6.58
CA GLN A 333 -7.95 10.98 -5.24
C GLN A 333 -7.51 9.60 -4.71
N ILE A 334 -7.18 8.64 -5.60
CA ILE A 334 -6.72 7.30 -5.19
C ILE A 334 -5.22 7.34 -4.88
N ASP A 335 -4.48 8.23 -5.48
CA ASP A 335 -3.03 8.30 -5.37
C ASP A 335 -2.54 8.75 -3.99
N PHE A 336 -3.39 9.42 -3.20
CA PHE A 336 -3.02 9.81 -1.84
C PHE A 336 -2.75 8.61 -0.94
N ILE A 337 -3.42 7.49 -1.15
CA ILE A 337 -3.29 6.32 -0.28
C ILE A 337 -1.99 5.53 -0.50
N ILE A 338 -1.44 5.54 -1.71
CA ILE A 338 -0.26 4.72 -2.03
C ILE A 338 1.00 5.15 -1.26
N TRP A 339 1.09 6.40 -0.84
CA TRP A 339 2.21 6.90 -0.05
C TRP A 339 2.24 6.32 1.36
N TYR A 340 1.10 5.84 1.87
CA TYR A 340 1.04 5.12 3.14
C TYR A 340 1.56 3.68 3.03
N ILE A 341 1.95 3.21 1.82
CA ILE A 341 2.37 1.83 1.55
C ILE A 341 3.85 1.78 1.09
N PRO A 342 4.86 1.70 2.00
CA PRO A 342 4.83 1.98 3.43
C PRO A 342 5.52 3.31 3.79
N PHE A 343 5.82 4.20 2.81
CA PHE A 343 6.70 5.37 2.99
C PHE A 343 6.29 6.27 4.16
N LEU A 344 5.03 6.70 4.21
CA LEU A 344 4.55 7.57 5.29
C LEU A 344 4.54 6.85 6.64
N LEU A 345 4.19 5.56 6.69
CA LEU A 345 4.22 4.80 7.95
C LEU A 345 5.63 4.74 8.54
N LEU A 346 6.64 4.48 7.71
CA LEU A 346 8.04 4.51 8.13
C LEU A 346 8.49 5.94 8.45
N GLY A 347 8.02 6.93 7.69
CA GLY A 347 8.26 8.35 7.94
C GLY A 347 7.75 8.79 9.31
N PHE A 348 6.55 8.33 9.72
CA PHE A 348 6.02 8.59 11.06
C PHE A 348 6.90 7.98 12.15
N ALA A 349 7.46 6.79 11.92
CA ALA A 349 8.42 6.19 12.84
C ALA A 349 9.72 7.02 12.91
N VAL A 350 10.21 7.57 11.78
CA VAL A 350 11.38 8.48 11.75
C VAL A 350 11.11 9.75 12.55
N ILE A 351 9.94 10.38 12.38
CA ILE A 351 9.53 11.55 13.19
C ILE A 351 9.54 11.17 14.67
N GLY A 352 8.95 10.03 15.01
CA GLY A 352 8.91 9.52 16.38
C GLY A 352 10.30 9.31 16.99
N VAL A 353 11.25 8.73 16.22
CA VAL A 353 12.64 8.59 16.65
C VAL A 353 13.27 9.96 16.86
N GLY A 354 13.13 10.89 15.91
CA GLY A 354 13.67 12.24 16.04
C GLY A 354 13.18 12.95 17.29
N ILE A 355 11.87 12.91 17.56
CA ILE A 355 11.29 13.48 18.78
C ILE A 355 11.82 12.77 20.02
N SER A 356 11.91 11.45 20.02
CA SER A 356 12.40 10.69 21.18
C SER A 356 13.86 10.99 21.52
N LEU A 357 14.68 11.35 20.51
CA LEU A 357 16.08 11.73 20.68
C LEU A 357 16.24 13.17 21.22
N LEU A 358 15.25 14.04 21.01
CA LEU A 358 15.23 15.40 21.55
C LEU A 358 14.76 15.47 22.99
N ILE A 359 14.03 14.45 23.47
CA ILE A 359 13.60 14.40 24.87
C ILE A 359 14.81 14.08 25.75
N PRO A 360 15.20 14.97 26.69
CA PRO A 360 16.29 14.69 27.60
C PRO A 360 15.98 13.40 28.36
N LYS A 361 16.85 12.40 28.27
CA LYS A 361 16.79 11.25 29.18
C LYS A 361 17.06 11.84 30.57
N ARG A 362 16.00 12.14 31.33
CA ARG A 362 16.13 12.46 32.77
C ARG A 362 16.97 11.33 33.36
N GLY A 363 18.16 11.70 33.81
CA GLY A 363 19.13 10.78 34.35
C GLY A 363 18.45 9.86 35.33
N ILE A 364 18.49 8.58 35.05
CA ILE A 364 18.40 7.58 36.11
C ILE A 364 19.61 7.92 36.96
N LEU A 365 19.35 8.65 38.05
CA LEU A 365 20.33 8.86 39.12
C LEU A 365 20.92 7.49 39.40
N LYS A 366 22.19 7.32 39.06
CA LYS A 366 22.99 6.18 39.50
C LYS A 366 22.82 6.11 41.03
N LYS A 367 22.01 5.18 41.52
CA LYS A 367 22.13 4.68 42.87
C LYS A 367 23.09 3.51 42.87
#